data_2bd8cb784fb71203ef7bd99cf98482d8
#
_entry.id   2bd8cb784fb71203ef7bd99cf98482d8
#
_cell.length_a   1.000
_cell.length_b   1.000
_cell.length_c   1.000
_cell.angle_alpha   90.00
_cell.angle_beta   90.00
_cell.angle_gamma   90.00
#
_symmetry.space_group_name_H-M   'P 1'
#
loop_
_entity.id
_entity.type
_entity.pdbx_description
1 polymer ?
#
loop_
_entity_poly.entity_id
_entity_poly.type
_entity_poly.pdbx_seq_one_letter_code
_entity_poly.pdbx_strand_id
1 'polypeptide(L)'
;QDAGLDENLDIPLDNSTASKCAISRLLKDYYPWEERPQTRGKQPSEVIPFVNFINRMAFWMATGSGKTLVLVTLIESLHQLMRMGEIPAHDILILTYRDDLLEQLQKHVHEFNTSGSLEIRMHELRDYNEVKHGKPSLFSASECNVFYYRSDNLSDEQKEKIIDFRSYENDGQWYLLLDEAHKGDREDSKRQQIYSIMSRAGFLFNFSATFTDDRDIVTTAYNFNLSE
;
A
#
# COMPACT_ATOMS: atom_id res chain seq x y z
N GLN A 1 -9.52 0.89 -22.98
CA GLN A 1 -8.55 -0.14 -23.41
C GLN A 1 -8.39 -1.06 -22.23
N ASP A 2 -9.04 -2.23 -22.28
CA ASP A 2 -8.76 -3.31 -21.36
C ASP A 2 -7.26 -3.62 -21.49
N ALA A 3 -6.47 -3.18 -20.52
CA ALA A 3 -5.16 -3.74 -20.32
C ALA A 3 -5.43 -5.21 -20.06
N GLY A 4 -5.08 -6.07 -21.02
CA GLY A 4 -5.33 -7.50 -20.96
C GLY A 4 -4.56 -8.10 -19.80
N LEU A 5 -5.10 -7.90 -18.61
CA LEU A 5 -4.71 -8.66 -17.42
C LEU A 5 -5.05 -10.10 -17.73
N ASP A 6 -4.03 -10.91 -17.80
CA ASP A 6 -4.19 -12.34 -18.02
C ASP A 6 -5.06 -12.89 -16.89
N GLU A 7 -6.33 -13.20 -17.21
CA GLU A 7 -7.30 -13.80 -16.27
C GLU A 7 -6.78 -15.12 -15.68
N ASN A 8 -5.71 -15.65 -16.23
CA ASN A 8 -5.03 -16.87 -15.78
C ASN A 8 -3.85 -16.62 -14.83
N LEU A 9 -3.54 -15.37 -14.50
CA LEU A 9 -2.49 -15.09 -13.52
C LEU A 9 -3.03 -15.29 -12.10
N ASP A 10 -2.87 -16.50 -11.59
CA ASP A 10 -3.30 -16.86 -10.23
C ASP A 10 -2.09 -16.85 -9.28
N ILE A 11 -2.33 -16.43 -8.04
CA ILE A 11 -1.33 -16.52 -6.97
C ILE A 11 -1.50 -17.87 -6.26
N PRO A 12 -0.56 -18.82 -6.43
CA PRO A 12 -0.67 -20.11 -5.77
C PRO A 12 -0.47 -19.99 -4.26
N LEU A 13 -1.37 -20.60 -3.48
CA LEU A 13 -1.27 -20.71 -2.02
C LEU A 13 -0.56 -21.98 -1.56
N ASP A 14 -0.32 -22.91 -2.46
CA ASP A 14 0.40 -24.15 -2.18
C ASP A 14 1.84 -24.03 -2.68
N ASN A 15 2.80 -24.09 -1.75
CA ASN A 15 4.22 -23.99 -2.05
C ASN A 15 5.02 -25.03 -1.29
N SER A 16 5.88 -25.69 -2.02
CA SER A 16 6.78 -26.75 -1.54
C SER A 16 7.90 -26.27 -0.58
N THR A 17 8.10 -24.96 -0.39
CA THR A 17 9.09 -24.40 0.54
C THR A 17 8.44 -23.82 1.78
N ALA A 18 9.02 -24.05 2.96
CA ALA A 18 8.46 -23.62 4.25
C ALA A 18 8.20 -22.11 4.36
N SER A 19 9.04 -21.27 3.76
CA SER A 19 8.86 -19.82 3.74
C SER A 19 7.68 -19.39 2.86
N LYS A 20 7.54 -19.99 1.68
CA LYS A 20 6.43 -19.73 0.77
C LYS A 20 5.11 -20.20 1.37
N CYS A 21 5.11 -21.35 2.06
CA CYS A 21 3.94 -21.85 2.77
C CYS A 21 3.47 -20.89 3.90
N ALA A 22 4.39 -20.24 4.61
CA ALA A 22 4.05 -19.27 5.64
C ALA A 22 3.41 -17.99 5.04
N ILE A 23 3.93 -17.51 3.91
CA ILE A 23 3.37 -16.38 3.18
C ILE A 23 1.98 -16.70 2.66
N SER A 24 1.81 -17.87 2.07
CA SER A 24 0.53 -18.35 1.56
C SER A 24 -0.54 -18.48 2.66
N ARG A 25 -0.15 -18.90 3.86
CA ARG A 25 -1.07 -18.95 5.00
C ARG A 25 -1.56 -17.56 5.40
N LEU A 26 -0.65 -16.57 5.42
CA LEU A 26 -1.01 -15.19 5.73
C LEU A 26 -2.02 -14.64 4.73
N LEU A 27 -1.80 -14.88 3.44
CA LEU A 27 -2.73 -14.44 2.39
C LEU A 27 -4.10 -15.16 2.50
N LYS A 28 -4.08 -16.44 2.79
CA LYS A 28 -5.31 -17.25 2.91
C LYS A 28 -6.25 -16.73 3.99
N ASP A 29 -5.71 -16.17 5.07
CA ASP A 29 -6.52 -15.63 6.17
C ASP A 29 -7.27 -14.34 5.78
N TYR A 30 -6.82 -13.62 4.75
CA TYR A 30 -7.31 -12.29 4.40
C TYR A 30 -7.98 -12.20 3.03
N TYR A 31 -7.67 -13.09 2.10
CA TYR A 31 -8.21 -13.05 0.74
C TYR A 31 -9.12 -14.25 0.47
N PRO A 32 -10.23 -14.05 -0.26
CA PRO A 32 -10.97 -15.18 -0.80
C PRO A 32 -10.09 -15.95 -1.78
N TRP A 33 -10.07 -17.26 -1.62
CA TRP A 33 -9.35 -18.17 -2.49
C TRP A 33 -10.32 -19.17 -3.13
N GLU A 34 -9.95 -19.73 -4.28
CA GLU A 34 -10.75 -20.69 -5.01
C GLU A 34 -10.10 -22.09 -4.99
N GLU A 35 -10.91 -23.10 -4.70
CA GLU A 35 -10.56 -24.49 -4.97
C GLU A 35 -10.85 -24.81 -6.43
N ARG A 36 -9.84 -24.93 -7.27
CA ARG A 36 -10.06 -25.36 -8.65
C ARG A 36 -10.27 -26.85 -8.74
N PRO A 37 -11.38 -27.33 -9.36
CA PRO A 37 -11.59 -28.75 -9.56
C PRO A 37 -10.47 -29.31 -10.45
N GLN A 38 -9.97 -30.49 -10.04
CA GLN A 38 -8.87 -31.17 -10.69
C GLN A 38 -9.16 -31.54 -12.14
N THR A 39 -8.22 -31.25 -13.02
CA THR A 39 -8.01 -32.05 -14.22
C THR A 39 -7.38 -33.39 -13.80
N ARG A 40 -8.19 -34.45 -13.74
CA ARG A 40 -7.83 -35.86 -13.52
C ARG A 40 -6.53 -36.10 -12.70
N GLY A 41 -6.71 -36.32 -11.40
CA GLY A 41 -5.71 -37.01 -10.56
C GLY A 41 -4.69 -36.12 -9.83
N LYS A 42 -4.81 -34.78 -9.85
CA LYS A 42 -3.98 -33.87 -9.04
C LYS A 42 -4.80 -33.24 -7.90
N GLN A 43 -4.16 -32.94 -6.77
CA GLN A 43 -4.79 -32.27 -5.63
C GLN A 43 -5.31 -30.87 -6.04
N PRO A 44 -6.47 -30.39 -5.53
CA PRO A 44 -6.95 -29.05 -5.86
C PRO A 44 -5.89 -28.02 -5.44
N SER A 45 -5.49 -27.17 -6.39
CA SER A 45 -4.59 -26.06 -6.08
C SER A 45 -5.42 -24.93 -5.49
N GLU A 46 -5.14 -24.54 -4.27
CA GLU A 46 -5.66 -23.31 -3.68
C GLU A 46 -4.97 -22.13 -4.37
N VAL A 47 -5.71 -21.22 -4.93
CA VAL A 47 -5.19 -20.03 -5.63
C VAL A 47 -6.02 -18.81 -5.26
N ILE A 48 -5.39 -17.65 -5.23
CA ILE A 48 -6.08 -16.36 -5.21
C ILE A 48 -6.09 -15.84 -6.64
N PRO A 49 -7.26 -15.55 -7.24
CA PRO A 49 -7.32 -14.91 -8.55
C PRO A 49 -6.60 -13.56 -8.50
N PHE A 50 -5.76 -13.30 -9.51
CA PHE A 50 -4.98 -12.06 -9.58
C PHE A 50 -5.86 -10.81 -9.51
N VAL A 51 -7.02 -10.84 -10.14
CA VAL A 51 -8.01 -9.76 -10.11
C VAL A 51 -8.45 -9.38 -8.69
N ASN A 52 -8.46 -10.33 -7.75
CA ASN A 52 -8.79 -10.07 -6.35
C ASN A 52 -7.62 -9.46 -5.55
N PHE A 53 -6.45 -9.39 -6.17
CA PHE A 53 -5.21 -8.94 -5.55
C PHE A 53 -4.67 -7.63 -6.14
N ILE A 54 -5.34 -7.12 -7.18
CA ILE A 54 -4.86 -6.00 -7.97
C ILE A 54 -5.55 -4.68 -7.60
N ASN A 55 -5.44 -4.27 -6.37
CA ASN A 55 -5.89 -2.95 -5.95
C ASN A 55 -4.67 -2.03 -5.75
N ARG A 56 -3.87 -1.87 -6.82
CA ARG A 56 -2.63 -1.12 -6.78
C ARG A 56 -2.37 -0.31 -8.04
N MET A 57 -1.54 0.72 -7.88
CA MET A 57 -1.05 1.59 -8.94
C MET A 57 0.42 1.90 -8.70
N ALA A 58 1.22 1.86 -9.74
CA ALA A 58 2.64 2.17 -9.65
C ALA A 58 2.99 3.49 -10.35
N PHE A 59 3.85 4.27 -9.71
CA PHE A 59 4.46 5.50 -10.23
C PHE A 59 5.96 5.25 -10.42
N TRP A 60 6.37 5.02 -11.64
CA TRP A 60 7.76 4.78 -11.98
C TRP A 60 8.47 6.11 -12.15
N MET A 61 9.15 6.56 -11.12
CA MET A 61 9.74 7.89 -11.05
C MET A 61 11.19 7.85 -10.60
N ALA A 62 12.07 8.45 -11.39
CA ALA A 62 13.49 8.53 -11.06
C ALA A 62 13.73 9.33 -9.76
N THR A 63 14.86 9.05 -9.11
CA THR A 63 15.30 9.85 -7.96
C THR A 63 15.47 11.32 -8.37
N GLY A 64 14.97 12.24 -7.55
CA GLY A 64 15.01 13.69 -7.84
C GLY A 64 13.96 14.19 -8.83
N SER A 65 13.06 13.34 -9.34
CA SER A 65 11.99 13.72 -10.27
C SER A 65 10.77 14.43 -9.64
N GLY A 66 10.83 14.78 -8.37
CA GLY A 66 9.70 15.40 -7.65
C GLY A 66 8.70 14.41 -7.06
N LYS A 67 9.09 13.17 -6.81
CA LYS A 67 8.27 12.10 -6.22
C LYS A 67 7.51 12.55 -4.96
N THR A 68 8.17 13.26 -4.05
CA THR A 68 7.56 13.78 -2.82
C THR A 68 6.43 14.78 -3.09
N LEU A 69 6.59 15.62 -4.11
CA LEU A 69 5.54 16.56 -4.52
C LEU A 69 4.31 15.81 -5.04
N VAL A 70 4.52 14.78 -5.85
CA VAL A 70 3.43 13.92 -6.36
C VAL A 70 2.73 13.21 -5.20
N LEU A 71 3.46 12.74 -4.20
CA LEU A 71 2.90 12.15 -2.98
C LEU A 71 1.97 13.12 -2.24
N VAL A 72 2.40 14.35 -2.01
CA VAL A 72 1.59 15.38 -1.33
C VAL A 72 0.34 15.75 -2.16
N THR A 73 0.50 15.90 -3.47
CA THR A 73 -0.63 16.17 -4.38
C THR A 73 -1.62 15.00 -4.43
N LEU A 74 -1.13 13.76 -4.34
CA LEU A 74 -1.99 12.58 -4.28
C LEU A 74 -2.82 12.55 -2.98
N ILE A 75 -2.23 12.93 -1.84
CA ILE A 75 -2.97 13.05 -0.58
C ILE A 75 -4.11 14.06 -0.71
N GLU A 76 -3.84 15.24 -1.27
CA GLU A 76 -4.86 16.26 -1.53
C GLU A 76 -5.97 15.72 -2.44
N SER A 77 -5.60 15.05 -3.53
CA SER A 77 -6.54 14.46 -4.49
C SER A 77 -7.40 13.37 -3.84
N LEU A 78 -6.81 12.47 -3.07
CA LEU A 78 -7.56 11.43 -2.33
C LEU A 78 -8.54 12.07 -1.35
N HIS A 79 -8.10 13.05 -0.56
CA HIS A 79 -8.97 13.76 0.37
C HIS A 79 -10.15 14.44 -0.36
N GLN A 80 -9.90 15.08 -1.49
CA GLN A 80 -10.94 15.72 -2.29
C GLN A 80 -11.94 14.70 -2.86
N LEU A 81 -11.46 13.59 -3.43
CA LEU A 81 -12.32 12.53 -3.97
C LEU A 81 -13.17 11.85 -2.87
N MET A 82 -12.60 11.62 -1.70
CA MET A 82 -13.33 11.10 -0.53
C MET A 82 -14.43 12.06 -0.08
N ARG A 83 -14.16 13.37 -0.05
CA ARG A 83 -15.15 14.39 0.27
C ARG A 83 -16.28 14.48 -0.74
N MET A 84 -15.99 14.27 -2.01
CA MET A 84 -17.00 14.26 -3.08
C MET A 84 -17.81 12.96 -3.09
N GLY A 85 -17.40 11.94 -2.33
CA GLY A 85 -18.03 10.62 -2.33
C GLY A 85 -17.71 9.81 -3.58
N GLU A 86 -16.70 10.20 -4.35
CA GLU A 86 -16.26 9.49 -5.56
C GLU A 86 -15.49 8.22 -5.22
N ILE A 87 -14.83 8.20 -4.08
CA ILE A 87 -14.13 7.03 -3.53
C ILE A 87 -14.53 6.84 -2.05
N PRO A 88 -14.41 5.60 -1.52
CA PRO A 88 -14.66 5.34 -0.10
C PRO A 88 -13.79 6.19 0.83
N ALA A 89 -14.35 6.59 1.97
CA ALA A 89 -13.62 7.34 2.99
C ALA A 89 -12.75 6.38 3.81
N HIS A 90 -11.49 6.25 3.42
CA HIS A 90 -10.48 5.45 4.08
C HIS A 90 -9.36 6.30 4.67
N ASP A 91 -8.62 5.74 5.61
CA ASP A 91 -7.46 6.41 6.19
C ASP A 91 -6.25 6.34 5.23
N ILE A 92 -5.36 7.34 5.30
CA ILE A 92 -4.17 7.40 4.46
C ILE A 92 -2.95 7.01 5.31
N LEU A 93 -2.16 6.06 4.82
CA LEU A 93 -0.92 5.61 5.45
C LEU A 93 0.25 5.73 4.48
N ILE A 94 1.30 6.43 4.89
CA ILE A 94 2.55 6.54 4.14
C ILE A 94 3.59 5.61 4.78
N LEU A 95 4.18 4.75 3.98
CA LEU A 95 5.29 3.90 4.39
C LEU A 95 6.55 4.32 3.65
N THR A 96 7.60 4.64 4.40
CA THR A 96 8.92 4.92 3.85
C THR A 96 9.96 3.97 4.42
N TYR A 97 11.05 3.79 3.71
CA TYR A 97 12.13 2.91 4.17
C TYR A 97 13.16 3.63 5.06
N ARG A 98 13.24 4.98 4.98
CA ARG A 98 14.32 5.78 5.60
C ARG A 98 13.75 6.98 6.34
N ASP A 99 14.36 7.32 7.48
CA ASP A 99 13.95 8.46 8.31
C ASP A 99 14.18 9.81 7.60
N ASP A 100 15.26 9.94 6.81
CA ASP A 100 15.53 11.16 6.04
C ASP A 100 14.48 11.44 4.96
N LEU A 101 13.87 10.40 4.37
CA LEU A 101 12.75 10.57 3.43
C LEU A 101 11.50 11.06 4.17
N LEU A 102 11.31 10.60 5.40
CA LEU A 102 10.21 11.06 6.25
C LEU A 102 10.37 12.52 6.63
N GLU A 103 11.57 12.94 7.04
CA GLU A 103 11.85 14.35 7.34
C GLU A 103 11.64 15.26 6.12
N GLN A 104 12.06 14.81 4.93
CA GLN A 104 11.80 15.52 3.68
C GLN A 104 10.30 15.63 3.38
N LEU A 105 9.55 14.56 3.58
CA LEU A 105 8.10 14.57 3.39
C LEU A 105 7.43 15.55 4.35
N GLN A 106 7.79 15.52 5.64
CA GLN A 106 7.25 16.45 6.64
C GLN A 106 7.53 17.91 6.29
N LYS A 107 8.72 18.21 5.77
CA LYS A 107 9.08 19.55 5.30
C LYS A 107 8.18 19.98 4.13
N HIS A 108 8.01 19.13 3.13
CA HIS A 108 7.15 19.44 1.98
C HIS A 108 5.68 19.57 2.37
N VAL A 109 5.18 18.76 3.29
CA VAL A 109 3.83 18.91 3.86
C VAL A 109 3.69 20.26 4.58
N HIS A 110 4.70 20.67 5.35
CA HIS A 110 4.70 21.98 6.00
C HIS A 110 4.66 23.13 4.97
N GLU A 111 5.48 23.06 3.91
CA GLU A 111 5.48 24.03 2.82
C GLU A 111 4.10 24.07 2.12
N PHE A 112 3.50 22.91 1.85
CA PHE A 112 2.17 22.80 1.26
C PHE A 112 1.10 23.44 2.16
N ASN A 113 1.11 23.16 3.46
CA ASN A 113 0.16 23.71 4.42
C ASN A 113 0.21 25.25 4.51
N THR A 114 1.36 25.86 4.21
CA THR A 114 1.49 27.33 4.21
C THR A 114 0.84 28.02 3.01
N SER A 115 0.66 27.29 1.91
CA SER A 115 0.12 27.80 0.65
C SER A 115 -1.21 27.20 0.24
N GLY A 116 -1.60 26.08 0.85
CA GLY A 116 -2.77 25.28 0.49
C GLY A 116 -4.05 25.64 1.25
N SER A 117 -5.17 25.16 0.73
CA SER A 117 -6.48 25.23 1.37
C SER A 117 -6.76 24.04 2.30
N LEU A 118 -5.93 23.03 2.25
CA LEU A 118 -5.99 21.80 3.06
C LEU A 118 -4.83 21.77 4.03
N GLU A 119 -5.11 21.56 5.32
CA GLU A 119 -4.09 21.29 6.34
C GLU A 119 -3.87 19.79 6.45
N ILE A 120 -2.72 19.29 5.99
CA ILE A 120 -2.31 17.89 6.17
C ILE A 120 -1.62 17.77 7.53
N ARG A 121 -2.18 16.92 8.40
CA ARG A 121 -1.62 16.59 9.72
C ARG A 121 -1.01 15.21 9.71
N MET A 122 0.28 15.14 9.94
CA MET A 122 1.03 13.89 9.96
C MET A 122 1.12 13.32 11.37
N HIS A 123 0.74 12.05 11.53
CA HIS A 123 0.77 11.32 12.80
C HIS A 123 1.56 10.02 12.65
N GLU A 124 2.30 9.63 13.66
CA GLU A 124 2.92 8.30 13.65
C GLU A 124 1.82 7.21 13.72
N LEU A 125 2.00 6.10 13.02
CA LEU A 125 1.02 5.02 13.01
C LEU A 125 0.69 4.47 14.41
N ARG A 126 1.64 4.58 15.34
CA ARG A 126 1.43 4.19 16.74
C ARG A 126 0.33 4.98 17.43
N ASP A 127 0.12 6.22 17.02
CA ASP A 127 -0.90 7.12 17.58
C ASP A 127 -2.27 6.92 16.93
N TYR A 128 -2.40 5.97 15.99
CA TYR A 128 -3.61 5.74 15.20
C TYR A 128 -4.87 5.65 16.05
N ASN A 129 -4.85 4.80 17.06
CA ASN A 129 -6.03 4.58 17.92
C ASN A 129 -6.41 5.85 18.71
N GLU A 130 -5.44 6.61 19.19
CA GLU A 130 -5.68 7.85 19.93
C GLU A 130 -6.26 8.92 19.00
N VAL A 131 -5.69 9.09 17.82
CA VAL A 131 -6.16 10.05 16.82
C VAL A 131 -7.56 9.69 16.33
N LYS A 132 -7.83 8.39 16.07
CA LYS A 132 -9.12 7.91 15.57
C LYS A 132 -10.23 8.03 16.60
N HIS A 133 -9.96 7.76 17.87
CA HIS A 133 -10.95 7.83 18.95
C HIS A 133 -11.10 9.24 19.57
N GLY A 134 -10.09 10.11 19.39
CA GLY A 134 -10.08 11.45 19.98
C GLY A 134 -10.87 12.51 19.24
N LYS A 135 -11.32 12.25 17.99
CA LYS A 135 -12.05 13.23 17.17
C LYS A 135 -13.29 12.61 16.53
N PRO A 136 -14.42 13.34 16.53
CA PRO A 136 -15.69 12.84 15.96
C PRO A 136 -15.69 12.73 14.43
N SER A 137 -14.70 13.25 13.72
CA SER A 137 -14.55 13.10 12.27
C SER A 137 -13.09 13.23 11.88
N LEU A 138 -12.56 12.17 11.23
CA LEU A 138 -11.25 12.19 10.58
C LEU A 138 -11.26 13.05 9.31
N PHE A 139 -12.44 13.42 8.81
CA PHE A 139 -12.64 14.15 7.56
C PHE A 139 -13.26 15.53 7.83
N SER A 140 -12.42 16.47 8.22
CA SER A 140 -12.76 17.90 8.18
C SER A 140 -12.66 18.41 6.74
N ALA A 141 -13.44 19.43 6.39
CA ALA A 141 -13.34 20.06 5.07
C ALA A 141 -11.97 20.67 4.78
N SER A 142 -11.24 21.06 5.82
CA SER A 142 -9.97 21.75 5.75
C SER A 142 -8.78 20.99 6.36
N GLU A 143 -9.01 19.81 6.94
CA GLU A 143 -7.97 19.02 7.61
C GLU A 143 -7.97 17.59 7.08
N CYS A 144 -6.78 17.05 6.81
CA CYS A 144 -6.54 15.67 6.42
C CYS A 144 -5.53 15.03 7.38
N ASN A 145 -5.96 14.02 8.14
CA ASN A 145 -5.03 13.25 8.97
C ASN A 145 -4.38 12.17 8.11
N VAL A 146 -3.06 12.13 8.13
CA VAL A 146 -2.24 11.17 7.39
C VAL A 146 -1.31 10.48 8.38
N PHE A 147 -1.32 9.16 8.35
CA PHE A 147 -0.44 8.37 9.19
C PHE A 147 0.84 8.03 8.44
N TYR A 148 1.93 7.87 9.18
CA TYR A 148 3.21 7.47 8.59
C TYR A 148 3.92 6.45 9.48
N TYR A 149 4.71 5.60 8.85
CA TYR A 149 5.59 4.66 9.55
C TYR A 149 6.76 4.21 8.67
N ARG A 150 7.75 3.58 9.31
CA ARG A 150 8.83 2.93 8.58
C ARG A 150 8.37 1.56 8.08
N SER A 151 8.55 1.31 6.80
CA SER A 151 8.16 0.07 6.16
C SER A 151 8.92 -1.17 6.68
N ASP A 152 10.19 -0.98 7.12
CA ASP A 152 11.01 -2.05 7.68
C ASP A 152 10.66 -2.41 9.14
N ASN A 153 9.93 -1.54 9.82
CA ASN A 153 9.46 -1.75 11.19
C ASN A 153 8.01 -2.29 11.25
N LEU A 154 7.39 -2.55 10.12
CA LEU A 154 6.07 -3.17 10.04
C LEU A 154 6.22 -4.67 9.77
N SER A 155 5.69 -5.50 10.65
CA SER A 155 5.85 -6.97 10.60
C SER A 155 4.59 -7.66 11.14
N ASP A 156 4.62 -8.98 11.25
CA ASP A 156 3.64 -9.81 11.96
C ASP A 156 4.11 -10.18 13.38
N GLU A 157 5.15 -9.52 13.86
CA GLU A 157 5.70 -9.67 15.21
C GLU A 157 5.81 -8.32 15.89
N GLN A 158 5.51 -8.28 17.20
CA GLN A 158 5.71 -7.10 18.02
C GLN A 158 7.08 -7.13 18.70
N LYS A 159 7.89 -6.09 18.49
CA LYS A 159 9.19 -5.85 19.15
C LYS A 159 9.33 -4.36 19.49
N GLU A 160 10.42 -3.96 20.15
CA GLU A 160 10.59 -2.57 20.61
C GLU A 160 10.31 -1.50 19.54
N LYS A 161 10.88 -1.67 18.33
CA LYS A 161 10.67 -0.75 17.20
C LYS A 161 9.76 -1.32 16.11
N ILE A 162 9.53 -2.63 16.13
CA ILE A 162 8.72 -3.34 15.15
C ILE A 162 7.30 -3.46 15.69
N ILE A 163 6.32 -3.07 14.89
CA ILE A 163 4.91 -3.20 15.24
C ILE A 163 4.26 -4.34 14.45
N ASP A 164 3.34 -5.04 15.12
CA ASP A 164 2.50 -6.01 14.46
C ASP A 164 1.42 -5.29 13.65
N PHE A 165 1.43 -5.47 12.33
CA PHE A 165 0.50 -4.84 11.40
C PHE A 165 -0.97 -5.14 11.74
N ARG A 166 -1.27 -6.30 12.36
CA ARG A 166 -2.64 -6.69 12.71
C ARG A 166 -3.31 -5.72 13.67
N SER A 167 -2.52 -5.05 14.51
CA SER A 167 -3.03 -4.01 15.42
C SER A 167 -3.44 -2.71 14.68
N TYR A 168 -3.04 -2.57 13.43
CA TYR A 168 -3.24 -1.39 12.60
C TYR A 168 -3.82 -1.73 11.22
N GLU A 169 -4.36 -2.92 11.08
CA GLU A 169 -4.86 -3.43 9.79
C GLU A 169 -6.06 -2.62 9.25
N ASN A 170 -6.90 -2.10 10.15
CA ASN A 170 -8.06 -1.28 9.81
C ASN A 170 -9.00 -1.93 8.79
N ASP A 171 -9.25 -3.23 8.91
CA ASP A 171 -10.05 -4.04 7.96
C ASP A 171 -9.58 -3.95 6.49
N GLY A 172 -8.31 -3.59 6.29
CA GLY A 172 -7.73 -3.35 4.97
C GLY A 172 -8.13 -2.03 4.32
N GLN A 173 -8.71 -1.11 5.07
CA GLN A 173 -9.25 0.16 4.58
C GLN A 173 -8.19 1.28 4.59
N TRP A 174 -7.00 0.98 4.05
CA TRP A 174 -5.96 1.96 3.90
C TRP A 174 -5.78 2.39 2.44
N TYR A 175 -5.68 3.70 2.21
CA TYR A 175 -4.95 4.24 1.07
C TYR A 175 -3.48 4.26 1.44
N LEU A 176 -2.75 3.25 0.97
CA LEU A 176 -1.38 3.00 1.37
C LEU A 176 -0.43 3.56 0.31
N LEU A 177 0.40 4.53 0.68
CA LEU A 177 1.38 5.16 -0.18
C LEU A 177 2.77 4.64 0.21
N LEU A 178 3.37 3.83 -0.64
CA LEU A 178 4.67 3.20 -0.39
C LEU A 178 5.76 3.92 -1.18
N ASP A 179 6.60 4.65 -0.47
CA ASP A 179 7.80 5.27 -1.05
C ASP A 179 8.98 4.31 -1.05
N GLU A 180 9.75 4.30 -2.13
CA GLU A 180 10.85 3.36 -2.38
C GLU A 180 10.40 1.87 -2.38
N ALA A 181 9.30 1.58 -3.06
CA ALA A 181 8.67 0.25 -3.12
C ALA A 181 9.65 -0.89 -3.48
N HIS A 182 10.66 -0.63 -4.33
CA HIS A 182 11.66 -1.62 -4.75
C HIS A 182 12.48 -2.25 -3.61
N LYS A 183 12.55 -1.62 -2.45
CA LYS A 183 13.31 -2.16 -1.30
C LYS A 183 12.59 -3.30 -0.57
N GLY A 184 11.33 -3.53 -0.91
CA GLY A 184 10.56 -4.69 -0.45
C GLY A 184 10.26 -5.71 -1.55
N ASP A 185 10.77 -5.46 -2.74
CA ASP A 185 10.37 -5.97 -4.04
C ASP A 185 10.91 -7.37 -4.40
N ARG A 186 10.96 -8.25 -3.46
CA ARG A 186 10.99 -9.67 -3.83
C ARG A 186 9.54 -10.12 -3.87
N GLU A 187 9.12 -10.70 -5.00
CA GLU A 187 7.74 -11.18 -5.26
C GLU A 187 7.14 -11.98 -4.10
N ASP A 188 7.97 -12.63 -3.32
CA ASP A 188 7.63 -13.41 -2.13
C ASP A 188 7.92 -12.67 -0.81
N SER A 189 8.12 -11.34 -0.83
CA SER A 189 8.44 -10.67 0.42
C SER A 189 7.21 -10.60 1.32
N LYS A 190 7.36 -11.07 2.55
CA LYS A 190 6.35 -10.96 3.60
C LYS A 190 5.78 -9.53 3.73
N ARG A 191 6.61 -8.52 3.44
CA ARG A 191 6.21 -7.11 3.46
C ARG A 191 5.17 -6.77 2.41
N GLN A 192 5.39 -7.21 1.16
CA GLN A 192 4.42 -7.00 0.08
C GLN A 192 3.07 -7.66 0.40
N GLN A 193 3.09 -8.79 1.08
CA GLN A 193 1.89 -9.45 1.56
C GLN A 193 1.16 -8.60 2.61
N ILE A 194 1.90 -8.06 3.59
CA ILE A 194 1.36 -7.18 4.63
C ILE A 194 0.73 -5.93 3.99
N TYR A 195 1.43 -5.28 3.04
CA TYR A 195 0.90 -4.10 2.34
C TYR A 195 -0.40 -4.42 1.59
N SER A 196 -0.43 -5.54 0.89
CA SER A 196 -1.62 -5.99 0.18
C SER A 196 -2.78 -6.27 1.13
N ILE A 197 -2.52 -6.88 2.31
CA ILE A 197 -3.55 -7.11 3.32
C ILE A 197 -4.09 -5.79 3.86
N MET A 198 -3.22 -4.86 4.22
CA MET A 198 -3.62 -3.56 4.77
C MET A 198 -4.39 -2.69 3.78
N SER A 199 -4.17 -2.87 2.48
CA SER A 199 -4.86 -2.13 1.43
C SER A 199 -5.95 -2.92 0.70
N ARG A 200 -6.33 -4.12 1.16
CA ARG A 200 -7.23 -5.04 0.43
C ARG A 200 -8.63 -4.47 0.15
N ALA A 201 -9.14 -3.63 1.04
CA ALA A 201 -10.39 -2.90 0.85
C ALA A 201 -10.19 -1.43 0.46
N GLY A 202 -8.95 -0.97 0.51
CA GLY A 202 -8.50 0.35 0.07
C GLY A 202 -7.70 0.25 -1.23
N PHE A 203 -6.54 0.91 -1.27
CA PHE A 203 -5.71 0.93 -2.47
C PHE A 203 -4.22 1.12 -2.14
N LEU A 204 -3.33 0.49 -2.92
CA LEU A 204 -1.88 0.58 -2.78
C LEU A 204 -1.29 1.46 -3.90
N PHE A 205 -0.59 2.52 -3.53
CA PHE A 205 0.14 3.40 -4.43
C PHE A 205 1.64 3.18 -4.22
N ASN A 206 2.30 2.61 -5.20
CA ASN A 206 3.73 2.30 -5.16
C ASN A 206 4.53 3.36 -5.91
N PHE A 207 5.55 3.91 -5.25
CA PHE A 207 6.48 4.88 -5.83
C PHE A 207 7.89 4.29 -5.85
N SER A 208 8.52 4.22 -7.01
CA SER A 208 9.88 3.70 -7.12
C SER A 208 10.58 4.24 -8.37
N ALA A 209 11.91 4.28 -8.29
CA ALA A 209 12.77 4.48 -9.46
C ALA A 209 12.98 3.19 -10.25
N THR A 210 12.74 2.03 -9.63
CA THR A 210 12.91 0.71 -10.22
C THR A 210 11.84 -0.23 -9.68
N PHE A 211 11.11 -0.91 -10.56
CA PHE A 211 10.18 -1.98 -10.18
C PHE A 211 10.69 -3.31 -10.69
N THR A 212 10.54 -4.34 -9.87
CA THR A 212 10.88 -5.73 -10.19
C THR A 212 9.69 -6.68 -9.98
N ASP A 213 8.63 -6.21 -9.34
CA ASP A 213 7.37 -6.96 -9.18
C ASP A 213 6.51 -6.77 -10.43
N ASP A 214 6.13 -7.86 -11.08
CA ASP A 214 5.33 -7.83 -12.31
C ASP A 214 3.97 -7.12 -12.11
N ARG A 215 3.41 -7.21 -10.90
CA ARG A 215 2.16 -6.52 -10.55
C ARG A 215 2.31 -5.00 -10.62
N ASP A 216 3.43 -4.45 -10.18
CA ASP A 216 3.71 -3.02 -10.23
C ASP A 216 4.02 -2.58 -11.67
N ILE A 217 4.71 -3.42 -12.43
CA ILE A 217 5.00 -3.14 -13.84
C ILE A 217 3.71 -3.04 -14.66
N VAL A 218 2.78 -4.00 -14.52
CA VAL A 218 1.52 -4.00 -15.27
C VAL A 218 0.52 -2.94 -14.80
N THR A 219 0.63 -2.49 -13.55
CA THR A 219 -0.22 -1.43 -12.98
C THR A 219 0.43 -0.06 -13.00
N THR A 220 1.52 0.12 -13.74
CA THR A 220 2.19 1.42 -13.88
C THR A 220 1.27 2.41 -14.58
N ALA A 221 0.80 3.41 -13.83
CA ALA A 221 -0.01 4.50 -14.34
C ALA A 221 0.83 5.66 -14.88
N TYR A 222 2.04 5.81 -14.37
CA TYR A 222 2.93 6.89 -14.74
C TYR A 222 4.39 6.41 -14.77
N ASN A 223 5.06 6.66 -15.89
CA ASN A 223 6.46 6.31 -16.08
C ASN A 223 7.25 7.56 -16.45
N PHE A 224 8.10 8.03 -15.55
CA PHE A 224 9.03 9.13 -15.74
C PHE A 224 10.44 8.68 -15.37
N ASN A 225 11.06 8.00 -16.29
CA ASN A 225 12.47 7.61 -16.18
C ASN A 225 13.35 8.59 -16.96
N LEU A 226 14.45 9.03 -16.33
CA LEU A 226 15.48 9.87 -16.93
C LEU A 226 16.42 9.07 -17.87
N SER A 227 16.02 7.93 -18.37
CA SER A 227 16.85 7.06 -19.19
C SER A 227 16.76 7.31 -20.70
N GLU A 228 16.29 8.52 -21.10
CA GLU A 228 16.39 8.99 -22.48
C GLU A 228 17.04 10.35 -22.54
#